data_1121b481c17c7efff2093a60e34d2d30
#
_entry.id   1121b481c17c7efff2093a60e34d2d30
#
_cell.length_a   1.000
_cell.length_b   1.000
_cell.length_c   1.000
_cell.angle_alpha   90.00
_cell.angle_beta   90.00
_cell.angle_gamma   90.00
#
_symmetry.space_group_name_H-M   'P 1'
#
loop_
_entity.id
_entity.type
_entity.pdbx_description
1 polymer ?
#
loop_
_entity_poly.entity_id
_entity_poly.type
_entity_poly.pdbx_seq_one_letter_code
_entity_poly.pdbx_strand_id
1 'polypeptide(L)'
;MAEDQVILVDEQDREIGTLEKIAAHEGGGVRHRAFSVFVADSRGRWLLQKRAAGKYHFPNLWTNACCSHPRPGEDTAAAAHRRLREELGVDCPLTERFQFEYKAESAAGGLTEHEVDHVFTGVFDGEVKPNPGEVGEVRWTAPADLEREVRENPGAFTPWFKIAFDRVRGLLP
;
A
#
# COMPACT_ATOMS: atom_id res chain seq x y z
N MET A 1 10.98 1.61 -19.07
CA MET A 1 10.63 0.16 -19.16
C MET A 1 9.25 -0.05 -18.54
N ALA A 2 8.54 -1.12 -18.81
CA ALA A 2 7.16 -1.33 -18.26
C ALA A 2 7.08 -1.34 -16.72
N GLU A 3 8.21 -1.54 -16.05
CA GLU A 3 8.32 -1.56 -14.57
C GLU A 3 8.13 -0.18 -13.93
N ASP A 4 8.33 0.88 -14.68
CA ASP A 4 8.27 2.26 -14.21
C ASP A 4 6.98 2.97 -14.66
N GLN A 5 5.99 2.23 -15.16
CA GLN A 5 4.71 2.78 -15.60
C GLN A 5 3.57 2.36 -14.67
N VAL A 6 2.59 3.25 -14.52
CA VAL A 6 1.32 3.01 -13.83
C VAL A 6 0.17 2.98 -14.84
N ILE A 7 -0.92 2.32 -14.49
CA ILE A 7 -2.14 2.23 -15.29
C ILE A 7 -3.04 3.41 -14.95
N LEU A 8 -3.26 4.31 -15.89
CA LEU A 8 -4.22 5.40 -15.74
C LEU A 8 -5.64 4.86 -15.84
N VAL A 9 -6.52 5.36 -14.97
CA VAL A 9 -7.91 4.90 -14.90
C VAL A 9 -8.90 6.05 -14.85
N ASP A 10 -10.12 5.79 -15.34
CA ASP A 10 -11.26 6.68 -15.21
C ASP A 10 -11.98 6.52 -13.85
N GLU A 11 -13.11 7.19 -13.67
CA GLU A 11 -13.93 7.14 -12.45
C GLU A 11 -14.55 5.77 -12.17
N GLN A 12 -14.60 4.89 -13.17
CA GLN A 12 -15.09 3.52 -13.07
C GLN A 12 -13.95 2.49 -13.01
N ASP A 13 -12.71 2.93 -12.73
CA ASP A 13 -11.49 2.10 -12.71
C ASP A 13 -11.20 1.38 -14.05
N ARG A 14 -11.69 1.92 -15.17
CA ARG A 14 -11.36 1.39 -16.50
C ARG A 14 -10.04 1.98 -16.97
N GLU A 15 -9.17 1.14 -17.51
CA GLU A 15 -7.89 1.57 -18.07
C GLU A 15 -8.11 2.53 -19.24
N ILE A 16 -7.46 3.70 -19.17
CA ILE A 16 -7.50 4.74 -20.21
C ILE A 16 -6.11 5.06 -20.78
N GLY A 17 -5.06 4.42 -20.30
CA GLY A 17 -3.70 4.59 -20.76
C GLY A 17 -2.68 4.25 -19.70
N THR A 18 -1.43 4.62 -19.96
CA THR A 18 -0.32 4.44 -19.03
C THR A 18 0.52 5.71 -18.95
N LEU A 19 1.22 5.90 -17.82
CA LEU A 19 2.12 7.03 -17.63
C LEU A 19 3.33 6.56 -16.83
N GLU A 20 4.48 7.22 -17.04
CA GLU A 20 5.65 7.01 -16.20
C GLU A 20 5.28 7.35 -14.74
N LYS A 21 5.79 6.53 -13.82
CA LYS A 21 5.36 6.52 -12.42
C LYS A 21 5.56 7.87 -11.72
N ILE A 22 6.74 8.49 -11.87
CA ILE A 22 7.02 9.79 -11.23
C ILE A 22 6.14 10.87 -11.85
N ALA A 23 6.02 10.89 -13.19
CA ALA A 23 5.17 11.84 -13.91
C ALA A 23 3.69 11.74 -13.49
N ALA A 24 3.22 10.54 -13.15
CA ALA A 24 1.86 10.33 -12.64
C ALA A 24 1.61 10.99 -11.26
N HIS A 25 2.68 11.21 -10.49
CA HIS A 25 2.61 11.85 -9.16
C HIS A 25 2.92 13.36 -9.21
N GLU A 26 3.41 13.88 -10.33
CA GLU A 26 3.68 15.31 -10.52
C GLU A 26 2.39 16.10 -10.85
N GLY A 27 2.49 17.45 -10.82
CA GLY A 27 1.42 18.34 -11.30
C GLY A 27 0.07 18.19 -10.60
N GLY A 28 0.05 17.68 -9.37
CA GLY A 28 -1.18 17.46 -8.62
C GLY A 28 -1.75 16.04 -8.76
N GLY A 29 -0.97 15.11 -9.32
CA GLY A 29 -1.30 13.68 -9.42
C GLY A 29 -2.34 13.34 -10.49
N VAL A 30 -2.03 12.39 -11.35
CA VAL A 30 -2.96 11.82 -12.32
C VAL A 30 -3.56 10.55 -11.73
N ARG A 31 -4.89 10.37 -11.88
CA ARG A 31 -5.58 9.19 -11.35
C ARG A 31 -5.03 7.90 -11.98
N HIS A 32 -4.56 6.98 -11.14
CA HIS A 32 -4.00 5.71 -11.55
C HIS A 32 -4.37 4.58 -10.59
N ARG A 33 -4.21 3.33 -11.05
CA ARG A 33 -4.54 2.15 -10.26
C ARG A 33 -3.42 1.80 -9.30
N ALA A 34 -3.79 1.49 -8.06
CA ALA A 34 -2.91 1.04 -7.01
C ALA A 34 -3.52 -0.11 -6.21
N PHE A 35 -2.75 -0.69 -5.32
CA PHE A 35 -3.25 -1.65 -4.36
C PHE A 35 -2.57 -1.52 -3.00
N SER A 36 -3.30 -1.88 -1.96
CA SER A 36 -2.85 -1.99 -0.58
C SER A 36 -3.12 -3.40 -0.05
N VAL A 37 -2.10 -4.04 0.52
CA VAL A 37 -2.21 -5.37 1.13
C VAL A 37 -2.11 -5.24 2.64
N PHE A 38 -3.08 -5.79 3.35
CA PHE A 38 -3.10 -5.91 4.80
C PHE A 38 -2.96 -7.39 5.18
N VAL A 39 -2.01 -7.69 6.04
CA VAL A 39 -1.73 -9.06 6.49
C VAL A 39 -1.87 -9.12 8.00
N ALA A 40 -2.60 -10.11 8.50
CA ALA A 40 -2.64 -10.46 9.91
C ALA A 40 -1.98 -11.81 10.15
N ASP A 41 -1.54 -12.07 11.37
CA ASP A 41 -1.21 -13.43 11.82
C ASP A 41 -2.44 -14.13 12.41
N SER A 42 -2.33 -15.42 12.71
CA SER A 42 -3.40 -16.22 13.32
C SER A 42 -3.77 -15.77 14.75
N ARG A 43 -2.99 -14.86 15.35
CA ARG A 43 -3.26 -14.23 16.64
C ARG A 43 -3.95 -12.88 16.49
N GLY A 44 -4.28 -12.46 15.26
CA GLY A 44 -4.93 -11.20 14.96
C GLY A 44 -4.02 -9.98 15.01
N ARG A 45 -2.68 -10.14 15.05
CA ARG A 45 -1.74 -9.01 14.96
C ARG A 45 -1.55 -8.64 13.50
N TRP A 46 -1.48 -7.36 13.18
CA TRP A 46 -1.26 -6.85 11.84
C TRP A 46 0.21 -6.62 11.55
N LEU A 47 0.65 -7.04 10.35
CA LEU A 47 1.98 -6.76 9.83
C LEU A 47 2.02 -5.34 9.28
N LEU A 48 2.87 -4.51 9.87
CA LEU A 48 3.16 -3.17 9.39
C LEU A 48 4.59 -3.11 8.87
N GLN A 49 4.79 -2.27 7.84
CA GLN A 49 6.11 -1.86 7.40
C GLN A 49 6.31 -0.36 7.61
N LYS A 50 7.54 0.03 7.90
CA LYS A 50 8.00 1.40 7.81
C LYS A 50 8.68 1.58 6.46
N ARG A 51 8.21 2.51 5.67
CA ARG A 51 8.76 2.79 4.35
C ARG A 51 10.24 3.18 4.46
N ALA A 52 11.09 2.66 3.55
CA ALA A 52 12.51 3.00 3.55
C ALA A 52 12.73 4.51 3.40
N ALA A 53 13.79 5.02 4.01
CA ALA A 53 14.15 6.44 3.96
C ALA A 53 14.43 6.96 2.54
N GLY A 54 14.83 6.08 1.62
CA GLY A 54 15.08 6.38 0.21
C GLY A 54 13.84 6.45 -0.69
N LYS A 55 12.63 6.23 -0.15
CA LYS A 55 11.40 6.39 -0.95
C LYS A 55 11.19 7.85 -1.34
N TYR A 56 10.86 8.10 -2.61
CA TYR A 56 10.68 9.44 -3.16
C TYR A 56 9.43 10.17 -2.64
N HIS A 57 8.44 9.45 -2.10
CA HIS A 57 7.26 10.01 -1.45
C HIS A 57 6.91 9.24 -0.17
N PHE A 58 6.40 9.94 0.82
CA PHE A 58 6.05 9.42 2.15
C PHE A 58 7.13 8.52 2.80
N PRO A 59 8.45 8.91 2.78
CA PRO A 59 9.49 8.12 3.41
C PRO A 59 9.33 8.08 4.93
N ASN A 60 9.86 7.02 5.56
CA ASN A 60 9.86 6.83 7.02
C ASN A 60 8.49 6.76 7.70
N LEU A 61 7.40 6.66 6.95
CA LEU A 61 6.06 6.47 7.53
C LEU A 61 5.72 4.99 7.68
N TRP A 62 4.98 4.68 8.73
CA TRP A 62 4.34 3.38 8.92
C TRP A 62 3.16 3.22 7.96
N THR A 63 3.00 2.00 7.46
CA THR A 63 1.92 1.64 6.55
C THR A 63 1.55 0.16 6.70
N ASN A 64 0.56 -0.30 5.94
CA ASN A 64 0.18 -1.70 5.81
C ASN A 64 1.33 -2.57 5.27
N ALA A 65 1.11 -3.86 5.15
CA ALA A 65 2.15 -4.83 4.76
C ALA A 65 2.80 -4.49 3.42
N CYS A 66 2.02 -4.09 2.41
CA CYS A 66 2.54 -3.69 1.10
C CYS A 66 1.57 -2.73 0.41
N CYS A 67 2.10 -1.76 -0.34
CA CYS A 67 1.33 -0.91 -1.25
C CYS A 67 2.17 -0.59 -2.49
N SER A 68 1.56 -0.71 -3.67
CA SER A 68 2.26 -0.50 -4.94
C SER A 68 1.25 -0.38 -6.10
N HIS A 69 1.76 -0.52 -7.32
CA HIS A 69 0.99 -0.40 -8.55
C HIS A 69 1.11 -1.68 -9.38
N PRO A 70 0.03 -2.13 -10.06
CA PRO A 70 0.14 -3.12 -11.11
C PRO A 70 0.89 -2.53 -12.30
N ARG A 71 1.65 -3.36 -12.99
CA ARG A 71 2.29 -3.01 -14.27
C ARG A 71 1.23 -3.00 -15.39
N PRO A 72 1.45 -2.27 -16.50
CA PRO A 72 0.59 -2.36 -17.67
C PRO A 72 0.38 -3.81 -18.11
N GLY A 73 -0.88 -4.22 -18.24
CA GLY A 73 -1.27 -5.59 -18.59
C GLY A 73 -1.17 -6.62 -17.45
N GLU A 74 -0.76 -6.22 -16.24
CA GLU A 74 -0.70 -7.09 -15.07
C GLU A 74 -2.04 -7.08 -14.33
N ASP A 75 -2.52 -8.25 -13.93
CA ASP A 75 -3.66 -8.38 -13.02
C ASP A 75 -3.32 -7.81 -11.64
N THR A 76 -4.25 -7.05 -11.03
CA THR A 76 -4.00 -6.33 -9.77
C THR A 76 -3.71 -7.28 -8.60
N ALA A 77 -4.40 -8.43 -8.53
CA ALA A 77 -4.13 -9.43 -7.48
C ALA A 77 -2.77 -10.11 -7.70
N ALA A 78 -2.40 -10.39 -8.95
CA ALA A 78 -1.07 -10.92 -9.28
C ALA A 78 0.05 -9.92 -8.89
N ALA A 79 -0.15 -8.63 -9.14
CA ALA A 79 0.75 -7.56 -8.73
C ALA A 79 0.89 -7.49 -7.20
N ALA A 80 -0.22 -7.62 -6.45
CA ALA A 80 -0.23 -7.64 -5.00
C ALA A 80 0.62 -8.80 -4.45
N HIS A 81 0.46 -10.02 -4.96
CA HIS A 81 1.28 -11.17 -4.60
C HIS A 81 2.75 -10.96 -4.95
N ARG A 82 3.05 -10.45 -6.15
CA ARG A 82 4.42 -10.17 -6.59
C ARG A 82 5.12 -9.20 -5.64
N ARG A 83 4.51 -8.05 -5.36
CA ARG A 83 5.12 -7.02 -4.53
C ARG A 83 5.24 -7.42 -3.07
N LEU A 84 4.27 -8.14 -2.53
CA LEU A 84 4.33 -8.67 -1.17
C LEU A 84 5.55 -9.61 -0.99
N ARG A 85 5.82 -10.45 -2.00
CA ARG A 85 7.03 -11.28 -2.02
C ARG A 85 8.32 -10.46 -2.18
N GLU A 86 8.34 -9.49 -3.10
CA GLU A 86 9.51 -8.64 -3.36
C GLU A 86 9.89 -7.76 -2.16
N GLU A 87 8.90 -7.20 -1.46
CA GLU A 87 9.14 -6.29 -0.33
C GLU A 87 9.35 -7.00 1.00
N LEU A 88 8.63 -8.09 1.27
CA LEU A 88 8.59 -8.73 2.59
C LEU A 88 8.92 -10.23 2.58
N GLY A 89 9.10 -10.86 1.41
CA GLY A 89 9.26 -12.31 1.32
C GLY A 89 8.02 -13.09 1.77
N VAL A 90 6.87 -12.44 1.82
CA VAL A 90 5.59 -13.02 2.26
C VAL A 90 4.80 -13.49 1.05
N ASP A 91 4.25 -14.70 1.14
CA ASP A 91 3.28 -15.24 0.19
C ASP A 91 2.16 -15.95 0.95
N CYS A 92 0.94 -15.51 0.75
CA CYS A 92 -0.26 -16.07 1.37
C CYS A 92 -1.48 -15.83 0.45
N PRO A 93 -2.58 -16.58 0.61
CA PRO A 93 -3.82 -16.28 -0.08
C PRO A 93 -4.28 -14.85 0.21
N LEU A 94 -4.60 -14.10 -0.84
CA LEU A 94 -5.12 -12.74 -0.75
C LEU A 94 -6.56 -12.69 -1.21
N THR A 95 -7.39 -11.92 -0.52
CA THR A 95 -8.78 -11.65 -0.89
C THR A 95 -8.95 -10.16 -1.08
N GLU A 96 -9.40 -9.75 -2.27
CA GLU A 96 -9.82 -8.37 -2.51
C GLU A 96 -11.10 -8.07 -1.72
N ARG A 97 -11.11 -6.95 -1.00
CA ARG A 97 -12.19 -6.58 -0.10
C ARG A 97 -13.01 -5.40 -0.58
N PHE A 98 -12.35 -4.35 -1.04
CA PHE A 98 -12.96 -3.13 -1.53
C PHE A 98 -11.95 -2.28 -2.30
N GLN A 99 -12.47 -1.25 -2.93
CA GLN A 99 -11.68 -0.19 -3.55
C GLN A 99 -12.06 1.16 -2.93
N PHE A 100 -11.15 2.11 -2.96
CA PHE A 100 -11.43 3.51 -2.65
C PHE A 100 -10.53 4.43 -3.48
N GLU A 101 -11.03 5.61 -3.77
CA GLU A 101 -10.24 6.66 -4.40
C GLU A 101 -9.76 7.64 -3.33
N TYR A 102 -8.51 8.05 -3.42
CA TYR A 102 -7.97 9.10 -2.56
C TYR A 102 -6.96 9.97 -3.31
N LYS A 103 -6.75 11.15 -2.75
CA LYS A 103 -5.73 12.09 -3.18
C LYS A 103 -4.97 12.60 -1.96
N ALA A 104 -3.64 12.54 -2.00
CA ALA A 104 -2.79 12.97 -0.89
C ALA A 104 -1.48 13.56 -1.39
N GLU A 105 -1.15 14.77 -0.93
CA GLU A 105 0.09 15.44 -1.24
C GLU A 105 1.19 15.04 -0.26
N SER A 106 2.37 14.69 -0.77
CA SER A 106 3.54 14.41 0.05
C SER A 106 4.22 15.71 0.46
N ALA A 107 4.40 15.93 1.75
CA ALA A 107 5.12 17.10 2.27
C ALA A 107 6.59 17.16 1.82
N ALA A 108 7.18 16.03 1.45
CA ALA A 108 8.53 15.91 0.92
C ALA A 108 8.48 15.81 -0.61
N GLY A 109 8.61 16.94 -1.34
CA GLY A 109 8.90 16.92 -2.76
C GLY A 109 7.74 17.24 -3.72
N GLY A 110 6.58 17.68 -3.25
CA GLY A 110 5.49 18.16 -4.12
C GLY A 110 4.86 17.09 -5.00
N LEU A 111 5.02 15.81 -4.65
CA LEU A 111 4.37 14.69 -5.31
C LEU A 111 2.99 14.42 -4.69
N THR A 112 2.04 14.06 -5.52
CA THR A 112 0.66 13.83 -5.11
C THR A 112 0.22 12.42 -5.53
N GLU A 113 -0.23 11.63 -4.57
CA GLU A 113 -0.98 10.40 -4.82
C GLU A 113 -2.38 10.75 -5.30
N HIS A 114 -2.82 10.15 -6.39
CA HIS A 114 -4.21 10.19 -6.84
C HIS A 114 -4.56 8.81 -7.36
N GLU A 115 -5.04 7.97 -6.48
CA GLU A 115 -5.14 6.52 -6.70
C GLU A 115 -6.56 5.99 -6.56
N VAL A 116 -6.89 5.02 -7.41
CA VAL A 116 -7.94 4.03 -7.16
C VAL A 116 -7.24 2.84 -6.54
N ASP A 117 -7.36 2.69 -5.23
CA ASP A 117 -6.63 1.71 -4.41
C ASP A 117 -7.47 0.47 -4.14
N HIS A 118 -7.01 -0.67 -4.62
CA HIS A 118 -7.60 -2.00 -4.41
C HIS A 118 -7.05 -2.60 -3.11
N VAL A 119 -7.93 -2.87 -2.16
CA VAL A 119 -7.53 -3.36 -0.83
C VAL A 119 -7.66 -4.87 -0.73
N PHE A 120 -6.54 -5.53 -0.45
CA PHE A 120 -6.44 -6.97 -0.24
C PHE A 120 -6.14 -7.29 1.21
N THR A 121 -6.66 -8.42 1.70
CA THR A 121 -6.35 -8.97 3.02
C THR A 121 -5.84 -10.40 2.92
N GLY A 122 -4.92 -10.78 3.80
CA GLY A 122 -4.40 -12.13 3.93
C GLY A 122 -4.01 -12.49 5.35
N VAL A 123 -3.77 -13.78 5.59
CA VAL A 123 -3.27 -14.30 6.88
C VAL A 123 -1.95 -15.01 6.65
N PHE A 124 -0.94 -14.73 7.49
CA PHE A 124 0.40 -15.28 7.37
C PHE A 124 1.07 -15.43 8.73
N ASP A 125 1.57 -16.62 9.01
CA ASP A 125 2.26 -16.96 10.26
C ASP A 125 3.75 -17.28 10.06
N GLY A 126 4.27 -17.08 8.85
CA GLY A 126 5.66 -17.41 8.51
C GLY A 126 6.66 -16.31 8.87
N GLU A 127 7.90 -16.54 8.47
CA GLU A 127 8.99 -15.58 8.63
C GLU A 127 8.87 -14.45 7.61
N VAL A 128 8.96 -13.20 8.07
CA VAL A 128 9.00 -12.00 7.23
C VAL A 128 10.45 -11.64 6.91
N LYS A 129 10.76 -11.45 5.62
CA LYS A 129 12.12 -11.14 5.12
C LYS A 129 12.09 -9.80 4.36
N PRO A 130 12.15 -8.66 5.07
CA PRO A 130 12.05 -7.36 4.44
C PRO A 130 13.24 -7.08 3.51
N ASN A 131 12.94 -6.54 2.32
CA ASN A 131 13.93 -6.00 1.41
C ASN A 131 14.35 -4.60 1.90
N PRO A 132 15.61 -4.38 2.31
CA PRO A 132 16.04 -3.11 2.91
C PRO A 132 16.00 -1.93 1.93
N GLY A 133 15.95 -2.17 0.62
CA GLY A 133 15.77 -1.12 -0.40
C GLY A 133 14.34 -0.55 -0.42
N GLU A 134 13.37 -1.30 0.08
CA GLU A 134 11.95 -0.95 0.06
C GLU A 134 11.42 -0.64 1.46
N VAL A 135 11.89 -1.39 2.46
CA VAL A 135 11.35 -1.46 3.82
C VAL A 135 12.44 -1.17 4.84
N GLY A 136 12.25 -0.15 5.66
CA GLY A 136 13.20 0.21 6.72
C GLY A 136 13.01 -0.61 7.99
N GLU A 137 11.76 -0.97 8.32
CA GLU A 137 11.42 -1.70 9.53
C GLU A 137 10.10 -2.46 9.35
N VAL A 138 9.93 -3.58 10.04
CA VAL A 138 8.64 -4.31 10.12
C VAL A 138 8.27 -4.59 11.56
N ARG A 139 6.97 -4.67 11.85
CA ARG A 139 6.47 -5.08 13.16
C ARG A 139 5.10 -5.72 13.06
N TRP A 140 4.80 -6.61 14.01
CA TRP A 140 3.47 -7.13 14.26
C TRP A 140 2.83 -6.35 15.40
N THR A 141 1.63 -5.81 15.19
CA THR A 141 0.96 -4.92 16.15
C THR A 141 -0.48 -5.36 16.35
N ALA A 142 -0.92 -5.44 17.62
CA ALA A 142 -2.32 -5.72 17.92
C ALA A 142 -3.23 -4.56 17.44
N PRO A 143 -4.42 -4.84 16.86
CA PRO A 143 -5.30 -3.80 16.33
C PRO A 143 -5.66 -2.70 17.33
N ALA A 144 -5.86 -3.04 18.60
CA ALA A 144 -6.18 -2.07 19.64
C ALA A 144 -5.03 -1.08 19.94
N ASP A 145 -3.78 -1.59 19.92
CA ASP A 145 -2.59 -0.74 20.07
C ASP A 145 -2.42 0.16 18.85
N LEU A 146 -2.64 -0.39 17.67
CA LEU A 146 -2.54 0.33 16.41
C LEU A 146 -3.59 1.44 16.32
N GLU A 147 -4.85 1.20 16.75
CA GLU A 147 -5.89 2.21 16.83
C GLU A 147 -5.48 3.39 17.74
N ARG A 148 -4.91 3.08 18.89
CA ARG A 148 -4.39 4.09 19.82
C ARG A 148 -3.26 4.91 19.16
N GLU A 149 -2.28 4.25 18.55
CA GLU A 149 -1.16 4.92 17.88
C GLU A 149 -1.61 5.82 16.72
N VAL A 150 -2.53 5.36 15.88
CA VAL A 150 -3.07 6.15 14.76
C VAL A 150 -3.78 7.41 15.27
N ARG A 151 -4.51 7.30 16.38
CA ARG A 151 -5.20 8.43 17.01
C ARG A 151 -4.23 9.43 17.65
N GLU A 152 -3.21 8.93 18.38
CA GLU A 152 -2.26 9.76 19.13
C GLU A 152 -1.18 10.37 18.23
N ASN A 153 -0.77 9.67 17.17
CA ASN A 153 0.26 10.12 16.25
C ASN A 153 -0.09 9.84 14.78
N PRO A 154 -1.15 10.46 14.24
CA PRO A 154 -1.61 10.22 12.87
C PRO A 154 -0.57 10.59 11.81
N GLY A 155 0.38 11.48 12.11
CA GLY A 155 1.47 11.89 11.22
C GLY A 155 2.52 10.81 10.99
N ALA A 156 2.55 9.76 11.83
CA ALA A 156 3.48 8.64 11.66
C ALA A 156 3.01 7.62 10.61
N PHE A 157 1.78 7.75 10.10
CA PHE A 157 1.16 6.79 9.19
C PHE A 157 0.83 7.40 7.84
N THR A 158 0.90 6.57 6.79
CA THR A 158 0.56 7.00 5.44
C THR A 158 -0.93 7.36 5.31
N PRO A 159 -1.29 8.28 4.39
CA PRO A 159 -2.70 8.67 4.19
C PRO A 159 -3.62 7.50 3.86
N TRP A 160 -3.25 6.66 2.90
CA TRP A 160 -4.07 5.51 2.46
C TRP A 160 -4.28 4.50 3.58
N PHE A 161 -3.25 4.23 4.40
CA PHE A 161 -3.39 3.37 5.57
C PHE A 161 -4.49 3.87 6.52
N LYS A 162 -4.45 5.16 6.86
CA LYS A 162 -5.46 5.77 7.76
C LYS A 162 -6.89 5.70 7.19
N ILE A 163 -7.03 5.91 5.88
CA ILE A 163 -8.34 5.83 5.19
C ILE A 163 -8.90 4.41 5.23
N ALA A 164 -8.06 3.40 4.95
CA ALA A 164 -8.49 2.01 4.89
C ALA A 164 -8.66 1.35 6.27
N PHE A 165 -7.97 1.84 7.30
CA PHE A 165 -7.81 1.20 8.61
C PHE A 165 -9.13 0.73 9.23
N ASP A 166 -10.11 1.61 9.36
CA ASP A 166 -11.39 1.29 10.01
C ASP A 166 -12.20 0.24 9.22
N ARG A 167 -12.11 0.26 7.90
CA ARG A 167 -12.80 -0.70 7.04
C ARG A 167 -12.14 -2.08 7.10
N VAL A 168 -10.81 -2.13 7.13
CA VAL A 168 -10.04 -3.38 7.17
C VAL A 168 -10.15 -4.05 8.54
N ARG A 169 -10.27 -3.28 9.62
CA ARG A 169 -10.34 -3.81 10.99
C ARG A 169 -11.45 -4.85 11.22
N GLY A 170 -12.55 -4.78 10.48
CA GLY A 170 -13.63 -5.76 10.53
C GLY A 170 -13.46 -6.95 9.57
N LEU A 171 -12.37 -7.02 8.80
CA LEU A 171 -12.16 -7.99 7.72
C LEU A 171 -10.96 -8.92 7.96
N LEU A 172 -10.14 -8.63 8.95
CA LEU A 172 -9.01 -9.46 9.41
C LEU A 172 -9.38 -10.14 10.74
N PRO A 173 -8.73 -11.27 11.07
CA PRO A 173 -8.94 -11.96 12.35
C PRO A 173 -8.74 -11.08 13.56
#